data_360dac64606baa2ebc28b2e995a2e2b7
#
_entry.id   360dac64606baa2ebc28b2e995a2e2b7
#
_cell.length_a   1.000
_cell.length_b   1.000
_cell.length_c   1.000
_cell.angle_alpha   90.00
_cell.angle_beta   90.00
_cell.angle_gamma   90.00
#
_symmetry.space_group_name_H-M   'P 1'
#
loop_
_entity.id
_entity.type
_entity.pdbx_description
1 polymer ?
#
loop_
_entity_poly.entity_id
_entity_poly.type
_entity_poly.pdbx_seq_one_letter_code
_entity_poly.pdbx_strand_id
1 'polypeptide(L)'
;MHLTIPTMLTLLRIALVPVLVLVFYLPYSWSNMACVVIFVAAAVTDIADGAIARSTGQTTRFGAFLDPVADKIMVSTALVLLVQRQEAYEAVFAVAAAIIIGREITISALREWMSEIGESALVKVSWVGKLKTIFQMTAIGFLLYPKDLFVIPTQLVGEILLYTAAALTLWSMGSYLKAAWPAISSTQKPEQP
;
A
#
# COMPACT_ATOMS: atom_id res chain seq x y z
N MET A 1 -19.42 -11.11 18.48
CA MET A 1 -18.77 -10.27 17.45
C MET A 1 -19.42 -10.62 16.12
N HIS A 2 -20.19 -9.73 15.50
CA HIS A 2 -20.77 -10.00 14.19
C HIS A 2 -19.72 -9.67 13.13
N LEU A 3 -19.16 -10.71 12.50
CA LEU A 3 -18.27 -10.57 11.36
C LEU A 3 -19.13 -10.21 10.14
N THR A 4 -18.94 -9.00 9.62
CA THR A 4 -19.56 -8.56 8.36
C THR A 4 -18.77 -9.07 7.16
N ILE A 5 -19.40 -9.12 5.98
CA ILE A 5 -18.73 -9.55 4.74
C ILE A 5 -17.45 -8.72 4.47
N PRO A 6 -17.47 -7.38 4.57
CA PRO A 6 -16.23 -6.58 4.44
C PRO A 6 -15.13 -7.02 5.42
N THR A 7 -15.46 -7.17 6.71
CA THR A 7 -14.48 -7.59 7.71
C THR A 7 -13.88 -8.97 7.42
N MET A 8 -14.67 -9.90 6.87
CA MET A 8 -14.18 -11.22 6.46
C MET A 8 -13.18 -11.12 5.29
N LEU A 9 -13.46 -10.25 4.31
CA LEU A 9 -12.55 -10.01 3.17
C LEU A 9 -11.23 -9.39 3.63
N THR A 10 -11.27 -8.46 4.59
CA THR A 10 -10.05 -7.88 5.19
C THR A 10 -9.23 -8.93 5.94
N LEU A 11 -9.88 -9.80 6.73
CA LEU A 11 -9.20 -10.91 7.42
C LEU A 11 -8.60 -11.92 6.42
N LEU A 12 -9.31 -12.23 5.33
CA LEU A 12 -8.79 -13.06 4.26
C LEU A 12 -7.52 -12.45 3.66
N ARG A 13 -7.51 -11.13 3.41
CA ARG A 13 -6.33 -10.41 2.90
C ARG A 13 -5.15 -10.53 3.85
N ILE A 14 -5.36 -10.39 5.14
CA ILE A 14 -4.31 -10.59 6.17
C ILE A 14 -3.78 -12.03 6.14
N ALA A 15 -4.68 -13.02 5.99
CA ALA A 15 -4.29 -14.42 5.90
C ALA A 15 -3.52 -14.74 4.59
N LEU A 16 -3.77 -14.01 3.51
CA LEU A 16 -3.02 -14.15 2.26
C LEU A 16 -1.58 -13.65 2.35
N VAL A 17 -1.23 -12.80 3.33
CA VAL A 17 0.16 -12.33 3.51
C VAL A 17 1.14 -13.47 3.81
N PRO A 18 0.94 -14.30 4.85
CA PRO A 18 1.84 -15.44 5.08
C PRO A 18 1.79 -16.44 3.93
N VAL A 19 0.67 -16.61 3.23
CA VAL A 19 0.59 -17.48 2.05
C VAL A 19 1.47 -16.92 0.93
N LEU A 20 1.46 -15.60 0.68
CA LEU A 20 2.34 -14.96 -0.30
C LEU A 20 3.81 -15.23 0.05
N VAL A 21 4.20 -15.07 1.32
CA VAL A 21 5.57 -15.33 1.78
C VAL A 21 5.96 -16.78 1.52
N LEU A 22 5.13 -17.73 1.92
CA LEU A 22 5.40 -19.15 1.72
C LEU A 22 5.54 -19.51 0.24
N VAL A 23 4.61 -19.05 -0.60
CA VAL A 23 4.62 -19.33 -2.04
C VAL A 23 5.83 -18.70 -2.74
N PHE A 24 6.26 -17.51 -2.28
CA PHE A 24 7.41 -16.82 -2.85
C PHE A 24 8.73 -17.63 -2.73
N TYR A 25 8.90 -18.36 -1.63
CA TYR A 25 10.09 -19.20 -1.40
C TYR A 25 9.99 -20.61 -1.98
N LEU A 26 8.87 -20.99 -2.59
CA LEU A 26 8.75 -22.31 -3.20
C LEU A 26 9.59 -22.39 -4.47
N PRO A 27 10.41 -23.46 -4.64
CA PRO A 27 11.31 -23.63 -5.80
C PRO A 27 10.57 -24.19 -7.04
N TYR A 28 9.33 -23.79 -7.27
CA TYR A 28 8.52 -24.27 -8.37
C TYR A 28 8.33 -23.20 -9.44
N SER A 29 8.24 -23.60 -10.71
CA SER A 29 8.05 -22.70 -11.84
C SER A 29 6.73 -21.92 -11.80
N TRP A 30 5.71 -22.44 -11.12
CA TRP A 30 4.41 -21.81 -10.97
C TRP A 30 4.35 -20.78 -9.83
N SER A 31 5.32 -20.80 -8.89
CA SER A 31 5.27 -19.95 -7.68
C SER A 31 5.20 -18.46 -8.01
N ASN A 32 5.92 -17.99 -9.02
CA ASN A 32 5.87 -16.59 -9.45
C ASN A 32 4.45 -16.18 -9.90
N MET A 33 3.80 -17.00 -10.74
CA MET A 33 2.42 -16.75 -11.16
C MET A 33 1.45 -16.80 -9.98
N ALA A 34 1.65 -17.74 -9.06
CA ALA A 34 0.83 -17.82 -7.86
C ALA A 34 0.99 -16.58 -6.96
N CYS A 35 2.21 -16.04 -6.82
CA CYS A 35 2.43 -14.78 -6.11
C CYS A 35 1.66 -13.61 -6.74
N VAL A 36 1.69 -13.50 -8.07
CA VAL A 36 0.90 -12.48 -8.79
C VAL A 36 -0.59 -12.67 -8.52
N VAL A 37 -1.09 -13.90 -8.64
CA VAL A 37 -2.53 -14.19 -8.41
C VAL A 37 -2.94 -13.84 -6.98
N ILE A 38 -2.14 -14.20 -5.97
CA ILE A 38 -2.39 -13.88 -4.56
C ILE A 38 -2.41 -12.37 -4.36
N PHE A 39 -1.42 -11.64 -4.90
CA PHE A 39 -1.32 -10.20 -4.78
C PHE A 39 -2.48 -9.47 -5.47
N VAL A 40 -2.84 -9.88 -6.69
CA VAL A 40 -3.98 -9.31 -7.43
C VAL A 40 -5.31 -9.65 -6.74
N ALA A 41 -5.48 -10.88 -6.24
CA ALA A 41 -6.66 -11.26 -5.47
C ALA A 41 -6.83 -10.39 -4.22
N ALA A 42 -5.73 -10.12 -3.49
CA ALA A 42 -5.74 -9.22 -2.35
C ALA A 42 -6.14 -7.78 -2.74
N ALA A 43 -5.63 -7.27 -3.87
CA ALA A 43 -5.99 -5.95 -4.38
C ALA A 43 -7.46 -5.86 -4.83
N VAL A 44 -7.97 -6.90 -5.48
CA VAL A 44 -9.37 -6.97 -5.90
C VAL A 44 -10.32 -7.08 -4.71
N THR A 45 -9.96 -7.86 -3.69
CA THR A 45 -10.76 -7.95 -2.46
C THR A 45 -10.83 -6.63 -1.71
N ASP A 46 -9.76 -5.81 -1.72
CA ASP A 46 -9.76 -4.44 -1.15
C ASP A 46 -10.77 -3.51 -1.84
N ILE A 47 -10.80 -3.54 -3.16
CA ILE A 47 -11.76 -2.75 -3.93
C ILE A 47 -13.20 -3.24 -3.66
N ALA A 48 -13.39 -4.56 -3.57
CA ALA A 48 -14.69 -5.18 -3.36
C ALA A 48 -15.25 -4.90 -1.96
N ASP A 49 -14.43 -5.05 -0.90
CA ASP A 49 -14.91 -4.81 0.48
C ASP A 49 -15.30 -3.35 0.70
N GLY A 50 -14.50 -2.40 0.18
CA GLY A 50 -14.84 -0.99 0.19
C GLY A 50 -16.14 -0.65 -0.58
N ALA A 51 -16.39 -1.31 -1.71
CA ALA A 51 -17.63 -1.14 -2.47
C ALA A 51 -18.84 -1.73 -1.71
N ILE A 52 -18.71 -2.94 -1.16
CA ILE A 52 -19.74 -3.62 -0.37
C ILE A 52 -20.06 -2.81 0.90
N ALA A 53 -19.05 -2.36 1.64
CA ALA A 53 -19.24 -1.57 2.84
C ALA A 53 -20.06 -0.29 2.58
N ARG A 54 -19.76 0.42 1.48
CA ARG A 54 -20.50 1.62 1.08
C ARG A 54 -21.93 1.33 0.61
N SER A 55 -22.16 0.22 -0.10
CA SER A 55 -23.50 -0.13 -0.63
C SER A 55 -24.43 -0.70 0.42
N THR A 56 -23.90 -1.43 1.41
CA THR A 56 -24.70 -2.12 2.45
C THR A 56 -24.75 -1.35 3.77
N GLY A 57 -23.95 -0.31 3.95
CA GLY A 57 -23.81 0.40 5.23
C GLY A 57 -23.19 -0.45 6.36
N GLN A 58 -22.64 -1.62 6.03
CA GLN A 58 -22.09 -2.56 6.99
C GLN A 58 -20.63 -2.21 7.32
N THR A 59 -20.43 -1.12 8.04
CA THR A 59 -19.11 -0.76 8.58
C THR A 59 -19.03 -1.13 10.05
N THR A 60 -17.99 -1.85 10.46
CA THR A 60 -17.68 -2.11 11.87
C THR A 60 -16.44 -1.30 12.26
N ARG A 61 -16.37 -0.85 13.54
CA ARG A 61 -15.17 -0.15 14.06
C ARG A 61 -13.92 -1.02 13.90
N PHE A 62 -14.06 -2.32 14.08
CA PHE A 62 -12.97 -3.28 13.92
C PHE A 62 -12.52 -3.42 12.44
N GLY A 63 -13.46 -3.50 11.48
CA GLY A 63 -13.15 -3.50 10.05
C GLY A 63 -12.44 -2.23 9.62
N ALA A 64 -12.97 -1.06 9.99
CA ALA A 64 -12.36 0.23 9.68
C ALA A 64 -10.92 0.40 10.21
N PHE A 65 -10.58 -0.27 11.33
CA PHE A 65 -9.22 -0.35 11.85
C PHE A 65 -8.36 -1.34 11.06
N LEU A 66 -8.91 -2.51 10.69
CA LEU A 66 -8.15 -3.56 10.00
C LEU A 66 -7.83 -3.23 8.54
N ASP A 67 -8.74 -2.54 7.81
CA ASP A 67 -8.57 -2.25 6.39
C ASP A 67 -7.25 -1.53 6.06
N PRO A 68 -6.90 -0.40 6.72
CA PRO A 68 -5.63 0.26 6.48
C PRO A 68 -4.41 -0.59 6.87
N VAL A 69 -4.57 -1.51 7.82
CA VAL A 69 -3.49 -2.40 8.27
C VAL A 69 -3.25 -3.49 7.22
N ALA A 70 -4.32 -4.16 6.75
CA ALA A 70 -4.25 -5.23 5.77
C ALA A 70 -3.59 -4.77 4.46
N ASP A 71 -4.01 -3.60 3.94
CA ASP A 71 -3.46 -3.02 2.72
C ASP A 71 -1.94 -2.76 2.85
N LYS A 72 -1.52 -2.11 3.93
CA LYS A 72 -0.09 -1.80 4.15
C LYS A 72 0.77 -3.03 4.36
N ILE A 73 0.29 -4.03 5.10
CA ILE A 73 1.05 -5.25 5.36
C ILE A 73 1.29 -5.99 4.04
N MET A 74 0.27 -6.14 3.18
CA MET A 74 0.41 -6.85 1.91
C MET A 74 1.44 -6.18 1.00
N VAL A 75 1.33 -4.86 0.80
CA VAL A 75 2.25 -4.09 -0.06
C VAL A 75 3.67 -4.10 0.52
N SER A 76 3.82 -3.85 1.83
CA SER A 76 5.14 -3.83 2.48
C SER A 76 5.82 -5.20 2.39
N THR A 77 5.08 -6.28 2.63
CA THR A 77 5.60 -7.65 2.52
C THR A 77 6.06 -7.93 1.09
N ALA A 78 5.25 -7.61 0.09
CA ALA A 78 5.62 -7.82 -1.32
C ALA A 78 6.90 -7.03 -1.68
N LEU A 79 7.03 -5.76 -1.26
CA LEU A 79 8.22 -4.96 -1.51
C LEU A 79 9.46 -5.53 -0.82
N VAL A 80 9.35 -5.99 0.44
CA VAL A 80 10.48 -6.62 1.16
C VAL A 80 10.95 -7.90 0.46
N LEU A 81 10.02 -8.75 0.02
CA LEU A 81 10.34 -9.96 -0.73
C LEU A 81 11.03 -9.64 -2.07
N LEU A 82 10.57 -8.58 -2.75
CA LEU A 82 11.16 -8.14 -4.01
C LEU A 82 12.57 -7.55 -3.82
N VAL A 83 12.83 -6.81 -2.73
CA VAL A 83 14.19 -6.34 -2.38
C VAL A 83 15.16 -7.51 -2.27
N GLN A 84 14.76 -8.59 -1.62
CA GLN A 84 15.60 -9.78 -1.48
C GLN A 84 15.93 -10.47 -2.82
N ARG A 85 15.05 -10.35 -3.82
CA ARG A 85 15.24 -10.98 -5.14
C ARG A 85 16.18 -10.20 -6.06
N GLN A 86 16.44 -8.92 -5.78
CA GLN A 86 17.25 -8.06 -6.65
C GLN A 86 18.73 -8.40 -6.55
N GLU A 87 19.36 -8.68 -7.68
CA GLU A 87 20.80 -8.91 -7.79
C GLU A 87 21.54 -7.67 -8.29
N ALA A 88 20.90 -6.89 -9.19
CA ALA A 88 21.46 -5.66 -9.75
C ALA A 88 20.74 -4.42 -9.16
N TYR A 89 21.50 -3.38 -8.83
CA TYR A 89 20.97 -2.12 -8.26
C TYR A 89 20.19 -2.30 -6.93
N GLU A 90 20.52 -3.32 -6.17
CA GLU A 90 19.87 -3.69 -4.90
C GLU A 90 19.65 -2.48 -3.98
N ALA A 91 20.65 -1.62 -3.81
CA ALA A 91 20.56 -0.44 -2.95
C ALA A 91 19.51 0.56 -3.44
N VAL A 92 19.42 0.82 -4.75
CA VAL A 92 18.46 1.78 -5.33
C VAL A 92 17.04 1.26 -5.18
N PHE A 93 16.86 -0.03 -5.44
CA PHE A 93 15.56 -0.69 -5.27
C PHE A 93 15.12 -0.68 -3.79
N ALA A 94 16.03 -1.02 -2.88
CA ALA A 94 15.76 -0.99 -1.43
C ALA A 94 15.39 0.41 -0.94
N VAL A 95 16.06 1.46 -1.42
CA VAL A 95 15.72 2.86 -1.11
C VAL A 95 14.34 3.22 -1.63
N ALA A 96 13.99 2.85 -2.87
CA ALA A 96 12.66 3.09 -3.42
C ALA A 96 11.57 2.37 -2.61
N ALA A 97 11.78 1.11 -2.23
CA ALA A 97 10.88 0.34 -1.38
C ALA A 97 10.72 1.00 0.01
N ALA A 98 11.83 1.42 0.62
CA ALA A 98 11.82 2.10 1.93
C ALA A 98 11.05 3.43 1.87
N ILE A 99 11.21 4.23 0.80
CA ILE A 99 10.46 5.47 0.58
C ILE A 99 8.96 5.17 0.50
N ILE A 100 8.55 4.16 -0.26
CA ILE A 100 7.15 3.80 -0.44
C ILE A 100 6.56 3.36 0.91
N ILE A 101 7.20 2.42 1.60
CA ILE A 101 6.73 1.87 2.89
C ILE A 101 6.68 2.98 3.96
N GLY A 102 7.78 3.73 4.11
CA GLY A 102 7.87 4.80 5.11
C GLY A 102 6.81 5.87 4.92
N ARG A 103 6.55 6.26 3.66
CA ARG A 103 5.47 7.22 3.36
C ARG A 103 4.08 6.65 3.63
N GLU A 104 3.82 5.38 3.31
CA GLU A 104 2.51 4.76 3.59
C GLU A 104 2.19 4.82 5.09
N ILE A 105 3.18 4.53 5.92
CA ILE A 105 3.05 4.60 7.38
C ILE A 105 2.86 6.05 7.83
N THR A 106 3.75 6.95 7.41
CA THR A 106 3.76 8.36 7.83
C THR A 106 2.46 9.07 7.47
N ILE A 107 1.98 8.95 6.23
CA ILE A 107 0.76 9.64 5.80
C ILE A 107 -0.49 9.00 6.40
N SER A 108 -0.46 7.71 6.71
CA SER A 108 -1.56 7.08 7.43
C SER A 108 -1.68 7.61 8.85
N ALA A 109 -0.57 7.66 9.58
CA ALA A 109 -0.53 8.23 10.92
C ALA A 109 -0.93 9.72 10.92
N LEU A 110 -0.43 10.49 9.94
CA LEU A 110 -0.81 11.89 9.78
C LEU A 110 -2.32 12.06 9.56
N ARG A 111 -2.93 11.24 8.72
CA ARG A 111 -4.38 11.31 8.46
C ARG A 111 -5.20 10.94 9.68
N GLU A 112 -4.78 9.93 10.43
CA GLU A 112 -5.43 9.52 11.68
C GLU A 112 -5.39 10.66 12.69
N TRP A 113 -4.21 11.23 12.93
CA TRP A 113 -4.05 12.37 13.82
C TRP A 113 -4.86 13.60 13.38
N MET A 114 -4.83 13.95 12.07
CA MET A 114 -5.63 15.07 11.54
C MET A 114 -7.14 14.81 11.67
N SER A 115 -7.58 13.55 11.64
CA SER A 115 -8.97 13.18 11.90
C SER A 115 -9.35 13.36 13.37
N GLU A 116 -8.45 13.03 14.29
CA GLU A 116 -8.65 13.20 15.73
C GLU A 116 -8.82 14.68 16.13
N ILE A 117 -8.03 15.58 15.52
CA ILE A 117 -8.12 17.03 15.77
C ILE A 117 -9.19 17.73 14.92
N GLY A 118 -9.99 17.00 14.15
CA GLY A 118 -11.09 17.56 13.33
C GLY A 118 -10.67 18.19 12.00
N GLU A 119 -9.38 18.13 11.62
CA GLU A 119 -8.79 18.78 10.43
C GLU A 119 -8.58 17.83 9.25
N SER A 120 -9.36 16.76 9.15
CA SER A 120 -9.26 15.72 8.11
C SER A 120 -9.38 16.27 6.68
N ALA A 121 -10.02 17.43 6.51
CA ALA A 121 -10.20 18.07 5.21
C ALA A 121 -8.88 18.52 4.55
N LEU A 122 -7.85 18.83 5.36
CA LEU A 122 -6.54 19.30 4.89
C LEU A 122 -5.71 18.20 4.23
N VAL A 123 -5.99 16.93 4.56
CA VAL A 123 -5.22 15.76 4.10
C VAL A 123 -6.02 14.82 3.19
N LYS A 124 -6.96 15.37 2.41
CA LYS A 124 -7.73 14.61 1.42
C LYS A 124 -6.83 13.99 0.34
N VAL A 125 -7.27 12.82 -0.16
CA VAL A 125 -6.54 12.10 -1.21
C VAL A 125 -6.45 12.95 -2.47
N SER A 126 -5.22 13.30 -2.86
CA SER A 126 -4.95 14.02 -4.12
C SER A 126 -5.01 13.07 -5.32
N TRP A 127 -5.19 13.60 -6.52
CA TRP A 127 -5.14 12.82 -7.77
C TRP A 127 -3.78 12.14 -7.97
N VAL A 128 -2.70 12.85 -7.63
CA VAL A 128 -1.32 12.30 -7.63
C VAL A 128 -1.20 11.10 -6.71
N GLY A 129 -1.87 11.13 -5.54
CA GLY A 129 -1.93 10.00 -4.62
C GLY A 129 -2.62 8.76 -5.20
N LYS A 130 -3.62 8.92 -6.06
CA LYS A 130 -4.26 7.80 -6.76
C LYS A 130 -3.34 7.23 -7.84
N LEU A 131 -2.71 8.10 -8.63
CA LEU A 131 -1.82 7.71 -9.72
C LEU A 131 -0.61 6.92 -9.21
N LYS A 132 0.02 7.38 -8.10
CA LYS A 132 1.13 6.66 -7.48
C LYS A 132 0.75 5.24 -7.07
N THR A 133 -0.47 5.05 -6.53
CA THR A 133 -0.94 3.73 -6.10
C THR A 133 -1.11 2.79 -7.29
N ILE A 134 -1.64 3.29 -8.41
CA ILE A 134 -1.76 2.51 -9.65
C ILE A 134 -0.37 2.06 -10.12
N PHE A 135 0.59 2.98 -10.22
CA PHE A 135 1.96 2.64 -10.62
C PHE A 135 2.62 1.64 -9.67
N GLN A 136 2.47 1.84 -8.37
CA GLN A 136 3.02 0.96 -7.34
C GLN A 136 2.44 -0.45 -7.42
N MET A 137 1.12 -0.61 -7.50
CA MET A 137 0.47 -1.91 -7.57
C MET A 137 0.83 -2.64 -8.87
N THR A 138 0.84 -1.92 -9.99
CA THR A 138 1.25 -2.46 -11.30
C THR A 138 2.71 -2.87 -11.28
N ALA A 139 3.61 -2.05 -10.72
CA ALA A 139 5.03 -2.36 -10.56
C ALA A 139 5.25 -3.67 -9.79
N ILE A 140 4.62 -3.80 -8.63
CA ILE A 140 4.73 -5.01 -7.79
C ILE A 140 4.23 -6.23 -8.56
N GLY A 141 3.10 -6.11 -9.28
CA GLY A 141 2.57 -7.20 -10.10
C GLY A 141 3.56 -7.68 -11.17
N PHE A 142 4.19 -6.76 -11.91
CA PHE A 142 5.23 -7.11 -12.89
C PHE A 142 6.47 -7.72 -12.22
N LEU A 143 6.95 -7.16 -11.12
CA LEU A 143 8.14 -7.62 -10.42
C LEU A 143 7.97 -8.99 -9.75
N LEU A 144 6.75 -9.35 -9.33
CA LEU A 144 6.44 -10.69 -8.83
C LEU A 144 6.53 -11.76 -9.92
N TYR A 145 6.42 -11.36 -11.20
CA TYR A 145 6.56 -12.25 -12.35
C TYR A 145 7.79 -11.87 -13.20
N PRO A 146 8.98 -12.33 -12.83
CA PRO A 146 10.25 -11.92 -13.45
C PRO A 146 10.52 -12.50 -14.83
N LYS A 147 9.57 -13.24 -15.42
CA LYS A 147 9.68 -13.79 -16.79
C LYS A 147 9.04 -12.82 -17.77
N ASP A 148 9.70 -12.57 -18.88
CA ASP A 148 9.15 -11.73 -19.93
C ASP A 148 7.78 -12.22 -20.40
N LEU A 149 6.85 -11.31 -20.50
CA LEU A 149 5.51 -11.56 -21.00
C LEU A 149 5.49 -11.21 -22.51
N PHE A 150 5.65 -12.21 -23.36
CA PHE A 150 5.80 -12.03 -24.81
C PHE A 150 6.98 -11.11 -25.15
N VAL A 151 6.72 -9.86 -25.49
CA VAL A 151 7.71 -8.84 -25.89
C VAL A 151 7.97 -7.84 -24.74
N ILE A 152 7.24 -7.93 -23.62
CA ILE A 152 7.34 -6.98 -22.52
C ILE A 152 8.39 -7.47 -21.51
N PRO A 153 9.50 -6.74 -21.31
CA PRO A 153 10.47 -7.04 -20.27
C PRO A 153 9.89 -6.64 -18.90
N THR A 154 9.20 -7.59 -18.26
CA THR A 154 8.42 -7.34 -17.02
C THR A 154 9.28 -6.76 -15.89
N GLN A 155 10.53 -7.23 -15.75
CA GLN A 155 11.46 -6.72 -14.75
C GLN A 155 11.75 -5.22 -14.97
N LEU A 156 12.15 -4.84 -16.18
CA LEU A 156 12.49 -3.44 -16.51
C LEU A 156 11.27 -2.52 -16.36
N VAL A 157 10.11 -2.95 -16.88
CA VAL A 157 8.86 -2.17 -16.77
C VAL A 157 8.46 -2.02 -15.30
N GLY A 158 8.56 -3.10 -14.52
CA GLY A 158 8.26 -3.09 -13.09
C GLY A 158 9.16 -2.13 -12.31
N GLU A 159 10.46 -2.12 -12.59
CA GLU A 159 11.42 -1.19 -11.95
C GLU A 159 11.13 0.27 -12.30
N ILE A 160 10.92 0.58 -13.59
CA ILE A 160 10.59 1.94 -14.03
C ILE A 160 9.31 2.44 -13.32
N LEU A 161 8.28 1.60 -13.25
CA LEU A 161 7.03 1.94 -12.57
C LEU A 161 7.24 2.11 -11.06
N LEU A 162 8.08 1.29 -10.42
CA LEU A 162 8.38 1.39 -8.99
C LEU A 162 9.12 2.69 -8.67
N TYR A 163 10.16 3.03 -9.44
CA TYR A 163 10.92 4.28 -9.23
C TYR A 163 10.04 5.50 -9.51
N THR A 164 9.18 5.44 -10.51
CA THR A 164 8.20 6.49 -10.78
C THR A 164 7.20 6.63 -9.62
N ALA A 165 6.71 5.51 -9.08
CA ALA A 165 5.85 5.51 -7.90
C ALA A 165 6.56 6.08 -6.67
N ALA A 166 7.83 5.78 -6.45
CA ALA A 166 8.62 6.34 -5.35
C ALA A 166 8.80 7.86 -5.50
N ALA A 167 9.10 8.36 -6.70
CA ALA A 167 9.21 9.80 -6.98
C ALA A 167 7.88 10.53 -6.74
N LEU A 168 6.77 10.01 -7.26
CA LEU A 168 5.42 10.55 -7.02
C LEU A 168 5.04 10.48 -5.54
N THR A 169 5.52 9.49 -4.84
CA THR A 169 5.33 9.29 -3.41
C THR A 169 5.99 10.41 -2.61
N LEU A 170 7.24 10.74 -2.89
CA LEU A 170 7.96 11.86 -2.25
C LEU A 170 7.29 13.19 -2.56
N TRP A 171 6.93 13.43 -3.81
CA TRP A 171 6.21 14.65 -4.22
C TRP A 171 4.90 14.82 -3.44
N SER A 172 4.08 13.77 -3.40
CA SER A 172 2.81 13.82 -2.69
C SER A 172 2.99 14.00 -1.18
N MET A 173 4.03 13.38 -0.59
CA MET A 173 4.34 13.54 0.83
C MET A 173 4.64 14.99 1.20
N GLY A 174 5.47 15.68 0.40
CA GLY A 174 5.75 17.09 0.59
C GLY A 174 4.48 17.95 0.57
N SER A 175 3.55 17.66 -0.35
CA SER A 175 2.25 18.35 -0.43
C SER A 175 1.38 18.13 0.80
N TYR A 176 1.33 16.90 1.34
CA TYR A 176 0.57 16.59 2.56
C TYR A 176 1.15 17.26 3.79
N LEU A 177 2.48 17.22 3.96
CA LEU A 177 3.16 17.88 5.09
C LEU A 177 2.97 19.39 5.04
N LYS A 178 3.06 20.00 3.86
CA LYS A 178 2.79 21.43 3.69
C LYS A 178 1.36 21.80 4.06
N ALA A 179 0.39 20.98 3.67
CA ALA A 179 -1.02 21.21 4.00
C ALA A 179 -1.32 21.04 5.49
N ALA A 180 -0.66 20.08 6.15
CA ALA A 180 -0.84 19.82 7.58
C ALA A 180 -0.07 20.79 8.49
N TRP A 181 0.94 21.48 7.96
CA TRP A 181 1.85 22.33 8.75
C TRP A 181 1.17 23.37 9.66
N PRO A 182 0.13 24.12 9.19
CA PRO A 182 -0.57 25.07 10.05
C PRO A 182 -1.22 24.41 11.29
N ALA A 183 -1.82 23.24 11.11
CA ALA A 183 -2.45 22.50 12.21
C ALA A 183 -1.39 21.95 13.20
N ILE A 184 -0.27 21.44 12.68
CA ILE A 184 0.88 20.98 13.50
C ILE A 184 1.42 22.14 14.35
N SER A 185 1.60 23.32 13.76
CA SER A 185 2.15 24.46 14.46
C SER A 185 1.19 25.10 15.47
N SER A 186 -0.12 25.00 15.26
CA SER A 186 -1.14 25.52 16.20
C SER A 186 -1.28 24.62 17.44
N THR A 187 -1.15 23.30 17.28
CA THR A 187 -1.27 22.33 18.39
C THR A 187 -0.05 22.38 19.34
N GLN A 188 1.08 22.94 18.89
CA GLN A 188 2.27 23.11 19.73
C GLN A 188 2.27 24.37 20.60
N LYS A 189 1.28 25.26 20.46
CA LYS A 189 1.19 26.40 21.40
C LYS A 189 0.69 25.87 22.75
N PRO A 190 1.45 26.08 23.85
CA PRO A 190 0.97 25.73 25.19
C PRO A 190 -0.36 26.43 25.44
N GLU A 191 -1.33 25.71 26.01
CA GLU A 191 -2.53 26.34 26.57
C GLU A 191 -2.04 27.39 27.55
N GLN A 192 -2.25 28.66 27.22
CA GLN A 192 -1.98 29.72 28.19
C GLN A 192 -3.04 29.60 29.29
N PRO A 193 -2.63 29.61 30.54
CA PRO A 193 -3.53 29.51 31.68
C PRO A 193 -4.50 30.69 31.79
#